data_89b13fd6a626441ac0d526ddf4b72e86
#
_entry.id   89b13fd6a626441ac0d526ddf4b72e86
#
_cell.length_a   1.000
_cell.length_b   1.000
_cell.length_c   1.000
_cell.angle_alpha   90.00
_cell.angle_beta   90.00
_cell.angle_gamma   90.00
#
_symmetry.space_group_name_H-M   'P 1'
#
loop_
_entity.id
_entity.type
_entity.pdbx_description
1 polymer ?
#
loop_
_entity_poly.entity_id
_entity_poly.type
_entity_poly.pdbx_seq_one_letter_code
_entity_poly.pdbx_strand_id
1 'polypeptide(L)'
;MLRAAVVILALVLAGCSGALLPAPPPPPDLYRLSPAAVVPWSGPRIAAQVLVGEVSAPGALDTDRIALGPRATHVEYFAKAEWTDRAPALVQGLLLDTLDRSGRFARVAQRTLALRADYLLFGALRHFEADYRAGTPPQIRVAVDLQLLRMPGGDIVAQRRFAATVPASQNSVPAVVDAFDAAAHRALQDVPAWVASVLPRSAAKQP
;
A
#
# COMPACT_ATOMS: atom_id res chain seq x y z
N MET A 1 25.08 52.94 -42.11
CA MET A 1 25.81 52.00 -41.29
C MET A 1 25.09 51.67 -39.95
N LEU A 2 24.52 52.64 -39.24
CA LEU A 2 23.83 52.41 -37.95
C LEU A 2 22.62 51.45 -38.04
N ARG A 3 21.83 51.52 -39.10
CA ARG A 3 20.62 50.65 -39.32
C ARG A 3 21.00 49.20 -39.59
N ALA A 4 22.15 48.92 -40.22
CA ALA A 4 22.62 47.56 -40.45
C ALA A 4 23.13 46.91 -39.15
N ALA A 5 23.77 47.68 -38.28
CA ALA A 5 24.27 47.22 -36.98
C ALA A 5 23.12 46.83 -36.02
N VAL A 6 22.03 47.61 -36.03
CA VAL A 6 20.85 47.34 -35.19
C VAL A 6 20.12 46.05 -35.63
N VAL A 7 20.02 45.78 -36.93
CA VAL A 7 19.37 44.56 -37.47
C VAL A 7 20.22 43.33 -37.13
N ILE A 8 21.53 43.39 -37.20
CA ILE A 8 22.43 42.29 -36.85
C ILE A 8 22.33 41.99 -35.33
N LEU A 9 22.31 43.04 -34.48
CA LEU A 9 22.17 42.87 -33.05
C LEU A 9 20.82 42.24 -32.67
N ALA A 10 19.72 42.60 -33.34
CA ALA A 10 18.39 41.99 -33.12
C ALA A 10 18.32 40.52 -33.52
N LEU A 11 19.00 40.13 -34.60
CA LEU A 11 19.10 38.72 -35.02
C LEU A 11 19.90 37.84 -34.06
N VAL A 12 20.94 38.38 -33.43
CA VAL A 12 21.75 37.62 -32.44
C VAL A 12 21.00 37.42 -31.12
N LEU A 13 20.12 38.37 -30.70
CA LEU A 13 19.27 38.19 -29.52
C LEU A 13 18.13 37.22 -29.71
N ALA A 14 17.64 37.03 -30.92
CA ALA A 14 16.53 36.07 -31.20
C ALA A 14 16.99 34.60 -31.19
N GLY A 15 18.28 34.31 -31.29
CA GLY A 15 18.83 32.95 -31.36
C GLY A 15 18.99 32.21 -30.01
N CYS A 16 18.87 32.89 -28.88
CA CYS A 16 19.23 32.31 -27.57
C CYS A 16 18.05 31.81 -26.71
N SER A 17 16.81 31.86 -27.19
CA SER A 17 15.63 31.64 -26.31
C SER A 17 15.03 30.23 -26.33
N GLY A 18 15.60 29.25 -27.01
CA GLY A 18 14.98 27.94 -27.15
C GLY A 18 15.74 26.69 -26.67
N ALA A 19 17.05 26.84 -26.34
CA ALA A 19 17.92 25.64 -26.26
C ALA A 19 18.47 25.29 -24.85
N LEU A 20 18.06 25.98 -23.77
CA LEU A 20 18.69 25.85 -22.46
C LEU A 20 17.87 25.19 -21.37
N LEU A 21 16.62 24.80 -21.64
CA LEU A 21 15.86 24.02 -20.68
C LEU A 21 15.99 22.53 -21.05
N PRO A 22 16.59 21.71 -20.17
CA PRO A 22 16.59 20.26 -20.38
C PRO A 22 15.14 19.78 -20.49
N ALA A 23 14.89 18.87 -21.43
CA ALA A 23 13.57 18.24 -21.55
C ALA A 23 13.17 17.66 -20.18
N PRO A 24 11.91 17.82 -19.76
CA PRO A 24 11.46 17.20 -18.51
C PRO A 24 11.70 15.69 -18.58
N PRO A 25 12.12 15.07 -17.46
CA PRO A 25 12.31 13.63 -17.43
C PRO A 25 11.00 12.92 -17.83
N PRO A 26 11.07 11.74 -18.47
CA PRO A 26 9.88 10.96 -18.78
C PRO A 26 9.14 10.64 -17.47
N PRO A 27 7.78 10.56 -17.51
CA PRO A 27 7.00 10.19 -16.34
C PRO A 27 7.40 8.80 -15.84
N PRO A 28 7.25 8.51 -14.53
CA PRO A 28 7.51 7.20 -13.98
C PRO A 28 6.46 6.18 -14.44
N ASP A 29 6.84 4.90 -14.47
CA ASP A 29 5.90 3.80 -14.60
C ASP A 29 5.11 3.66 -13.31
N LEU A 30 3.77 3.55 -13.43
CA LEU A 30 2.87 3.44 -12.28
C LEU A 30 2.46 1.99 -12.03
N TYR A 31 2.60 1.55 -10.79
CA TYR A 31 2.28 0.20 -10.33
C TYR A 31 1.22 0.21 -9.24
N ARG A 32 0.47 -0.88 -9.13
CA ARG A 32 -0.56 -1.08 -8.10
C ARG A 32 -0.53 -2.52 -7.60
N LEU A 33 -1.13 -2.78 -6.43
CA LEU A 33 -1.42 -4.14 -5.99
C LEU A 33 -2.64 -4.67 -6.72
N SER A 34 -2.63 -5.96 -7.02
CA SER A 34 -3.78 -6.64 -7.61
C SER A 34 -4.92 -6.81 -6.58
N PRO A 35 -6.18 -6.99 -7.03
CA PRO A 35 -7.28 -7.30 -6.14
C PRO A 35 -7.05 -8.59 -5.35
N ALA A 36 -7.56 -8.66 -4.10
CA ALA A 36 -7.34 -9.80 -3.22
C ALA A 36 -7.83 -11.13 -3.82
N ALA A 37 -6.94 -12.10 -3.91
CA ALA A 37 -7.26 -13.48 -4.25
C ALA A 37 -7.62 -14.24 -2.96
N VAL A 38 -8.89 -14.18 -2.55
CA VAL A 38 -9.39 -14.81 -1.32
C VAL A 38 -10.32 -15.97 -1.66
N VAL A 39 -10.18 -17.08 -0.94
CA VAL A 39 -11.18 -18.15 -1.00
C VAL A 39 -12.41 -17.70 -0.18
N PRO A 40 -13.59 -17.54 -0.81
CA PRO A 40 -14.78 -17.09 -0.12
C PRO A 40 -15.19 -18.07 0.98
N TRP A 41 -15.66 -17.53 2.09
CA TRP A 41 -16.20 -18.31 3.18
C TRP A 41 -17.58 -18.92 2.81
N SER A 42 -17.73 -20.22 2.97
CA SER A 42 -18.97 -20.93 2.67
C SER A 42 -19.92 -21.13 3.88
N GLY A 43 -19.48 -20.75 5.08
CA GLY A 43 -20.27 -20.85 6.31
C GLY A 43 -21.19 -19.63 6.55
N PRO A 44 -21.94 -19.64 7.68
CA PRO A 44 -22.78 -18.50 8.06
C PRO A 44 -21.94 -17.25 8.30
N ARG A 45 -22.46 -16.11 7.84
CA ARG A 45 -21.82 -14.82 8.08
C ARG A 45 -21.90 -14.43 9.55
N ILE A 46 -20.83 -13.87 10.06
CA ILE A 46 -20.80 -13.28 11.40
C ILE A 46 -21.62 -11.99 11.34
N ALA A 47 -22.61 -11.84 12.23
CA ALA A 47 -23.46 -10.65 12.32
C ALA A 47 -22.69 -9.48 12.95
N ALA A 48 -21.59 -9.07 12.31
CA ALA A 48 -20.75 -7.95 12.74
C ALA A 48 -20.45 -7.05 11.56
N GLN A 49 -20.39 -5.75 11.83
CA GLN A 49 -19.94 -4.71 10.90
C GLN A 49 -18.50 -4.31 11.26
N VAL A 50 -17.59 -4.55 10.34
CA VAL A 50 -16.17 -4.24 10.49
C VAL A 50 -15.82 -3.05 9.60
N LEU A 51 -15.33 -1.97 10.21
CA LEU A 51 -14.75 -0.87 9.45
C LEU A 51 -13.24 -1.04 9.36
N VAL A 52 -12.69 -0.77 8.19
CA VAL A 52 -11.26 -0.66 7.98
C VAL A 52 -10.88 0.81 8.11
N GLY A 53 -10.08 1.10 9.13
CA GLY A 53 -9.52 2.42 9.40
C GLY A 53 -8.21 2.64 8.67
N GLU A 54 -7.54 3.71 9.02
CA GLU A 54 -6.27 4.09 8.44
C GLU A 54 -5.17 3.07 8.78
N VAL A 55 -4.33 2.79 7.82
CA VAL A 55 -3.04 2.13 8.01
C VAL A 55 -1.98 3.23 7.97
N SER A 56 -1.39 3.54 9.12
CA SER A 56 -0.30 4.51 9.21
C SER A 56 1.04 3.90 8.78
N ALA A 57 2.02 4.72 8.47
CA ALA A 57 3.38 4.27 8.17
C ALA A 57 4.43 5.29 8.64
N PRO A 58 5.69 4.88 8.87
CA PRO A 58 6.81 5.82 8.96
C PRO A 58 6.97 6.62 7.66
N GLY A 59 7.46 7.86 7.75
CA GLY A 59 7.57 8.75 6.59
C GLY A 59 8.33 8.16 5.39
N ALA A 60 9.32 7.30 5.63
CA ALA A 60 10.04 6.61 4.55
C ALA A 60 9.18 5.60 3.77
N LEU A 61 8.07 5.12 4.35
CA LEU A 61 7.11 4.22 3.71
C LEU A 61 5.80 4.93 3.35
N ASP A 62 5.57 6.13 3.91
CA ASP A 62 4.38 6.93 3.67
C ASP A 62 4.53 7.77 2.39
N THR A 63 4.75 7.10 1.29
CA THR A 63 5.06 7.67 -0.02
C THR A 63 4.55 6.74 -1.13
N ASP A 64 4.37 7.27 -2.32
CA ASP A 64 4.10 6.55 -3.57
C ASP A 64 5.38 5.95 -4.20
N ARG A 65 6.57 6.26 -3.65
CA ARG A 65 7.83 5.72 -4.16
C ARG A 65 8.02 4.27 -3.70
N ILE A 66 8.53 3.42 -4.58
CA ILE A 66 8.83 2.01 -4.27
C ILE A 66 10.13 1.93 -3.47
N ALA A 67 10.01 1.62 -2.17
CA ALA A 67 11.15 1.61 -1.25
C ALA A 67 12.05 0.38 -1.44
N LEU A 68 13.36 0.60 -1.33
CA LEU A 68 14.38 -0.44 -1.26
C LEU A 68 15.34 -0.18 -0.10
N GLY A 69 15.81 -1.24 0.53
CA GLY A 69 16.74 -1.21 1.66
C GLY A 69 18.04 -1.92 1.32
N PRO A 70 19.07 -1.19 0.84
CA PRO A 70 20.37 -1.81 0.58
C PRO A 70 21.13 -2.14 1.87
N ARG A 71 20.79 -1.47 2.97
CA ARG A 71 21.33 -1.66 4.33
C ARG A 71 20.27 -1.36 5.38
N ALA A 72 20.47 -1.86 6.60
CA ALA A 72 19.50 -1.73 7.70
C ALA A 72 19.15 -0.28 8.08
N THR A 73 20.06 0.65 7.86
CA THR A 73 19.92 2.07 8.24
C THR A 73 19.74 3.00 7.03
N HIS A 74 19.53 2.42 5.84
CA HIS A 74 19.48 3.22 4.60
C HIS A 74 18.28 2.82 3.76
N VAL A 75 17.46 3.80 3.40
CA VAL A 75 16.30 3.66 2.53
C VAL A 75 16.57 4.41 1.25
N GLU A 76 16.39 3.76 0.14
CA GLU A 76 16.40 4.31 -1.20
C GLU A 76 15.07 4.01 -1.89
N TYR A 77 14.93 4.47 -3.13
CA TYR A 77 13.74 4.22 -3.91
C TYR A 77 14.11 3.88 -5.35
N PHE A 78 13.31 3.04 -5.97
CA PHE A 78 13.48 2.76 -7.38
C PHE A 78 13.29 4.03 -8.21
N ALA A 79 14.18 4.23 -9.18
CA ALA A 79 14.06 5.32 -10.14
C ALA A 79 12.98 4.98 -11.19
N LYS A 80 12.22 5.99 -11.61
CA LYS A 80 11.23 5.88 -12.70
C LYS A 80 10.14 4.83 -12.49
N ALA A 81 9.87 4.49 -11.22
CA ALA A 81 8.83 3.54 -10.85
C ALA A 81 8.15 4.02 -9.56
N GLU A 82 6.84 4.12 -9.58
CA GLU A 82 6.05 4.61 -8.46
C GLU A 82 4.80 3.76 -8.27
N TRP A 83 4.27 3.78 -7.09
CA TRP A 83 2.94 3.25 -6.81
C TRP A 83 1.87 4.23 -7.30
N THR A 84 0.67 3.73 -7.61
CA THR A 84 -0.50 4.58 -7.96
C THR A 84 -1.05 5.37 -6.78
N ASP A 85 -0.64 5.04 -5.55
CA ASP A 85 -0.99 5.72 -4.31
C ASP A 85 0.11 5.45 -3.26
N ARG A 86 0.05 6.14 -2.11
CA ARG A 86 0.98 5.90 -1.00
C ARG A 86 0.88 4.45 -0.52
N ALA A 87 2.00 3.83 -0.19
CA ALA A 87 2.04 2.43 0.21
C ALA A 87 1.04 2.04 1.33
N PRO A 88 0.85 2.83 2.41
CA PRO A 88 -0.16 2.52 3.42
C PRO A 88 -1.60 2.55 2.88
N ALA A 89 -1.91 3.42 1.91
CA ALA A 89 -3.23 3.46 1.27
C ALA A 89 -3.47 2.23 0.39
N LEU A 90 -2.46 1.76 -0.35
CA LEU A 90 -2.53 0.51 -1.12
C LEU A 90 -2.78 -0.69 -0.20
N VAL A 91 -2.05 -0.78 0.93
CA VAL A 91 -2.23 -1.86 1.90
C VAL A 91 -3.61 -1.79 2.57
N GLN A 92 -4.10 -0.60 2.88
CA GLN A 92 -5.46 -0.39 3.40
C GLN A 92 -6.53 -0.85 2.39
N GLY A 93 -6.38 -0.48 1.12
CA GLY A 93 -7.29 -0.91 0.05
C GLY A 93 -7.30 -2.43 -0.11
N LEU A 94 -6.12 -3.07 -0.12
CA LEU A 94 -6.01 -4.53 -0.19
C LEU A 94 -6.60 -5.21 1.06
N LEU A 95 -6.42 -4.64 2.25
CA LEU A 95 -6.99 -5.14 3.49
C LEU A 95 -8.53 -5.09 3.47
N LEU A 96 -9.09 -3.97 2.99
CA LEU A 96 -10.53 -3.80 2.79
C LEU A 96 -11.08 -4.86 1.82
N ASP A 97 -10.44 -5.00 0.65
CA ASP A 97 -10.82 -5.97 -0.38
C ASP A 97 -10.72 -7.43 0.13
N THR A 98 -9.67 -7.74 0.89
CA THR A 98 -9.46 -9.07 1.50
C THR A 98 -10.58 -9.42 2.48
N LEU A 99 -10.95 -8.49 3.35
CA LEU A 99 -12.03 -8.70 4.32
C LEU A 99 -13.40 -8.82 3.63
N ASP A 100 -13.71 -7.93 2.69
CA ASP A 100 -14.98 -7.91 1.98
C ASP A 100 -15.19 -9.18 1.14
N ARG A 101 -14.20 -9.53 0.30
CA ARG A 101 -14.23 -10.74 -0.54
C ARG A 101 -14.24 -12.04 0.26
N SER A 102 -13.77 -12.01 1.51
CA SER A 102 -13.86 -13.20 2.38
C SER A 102 -15.30 -13.65 2.63
N GLY A 103 -16.28 -12.74 2.52
CA GLY A 103 -17.69 -13.03 2.75
C GLY A 103 -18.04 -13.43 4.19
N ARG A 104 -17.11 -13.29 5.14
CA ARG A 104 -17.28 -13.75 6.54
C ARG A 104 -18.15 -12.84 7.39
N PHE A 105 -18.20 -11.54 7.08
CA PHE A 105 -18.84 -10.52 7.91
C PHE A 105 -20.13 -10.03 7.27
N ALA A 106 -21.08 -9.55 8.09
CA ALA A 106 -22.32 -8.97 7.60
C ALA A 106 -22.08 -7.73 6.74
N ARG A 107 -21.09 -6.92 7.13
CA ARG A 107 -20.65 -5.74 6.39
C ARG A 107 -19.16 -5.47 6.62
N VAL A 108 -18.46 -5.11 5.55
CA VAL A 108 -17.12 -4.53 5.60
C VAL A 108 -17.17 -3.20 4.84
N ALA A 109 -16.58 -2.16 5.39
CA ALA A 109 -16.51 -0.86 4.73
C ALA A 109 -15.28 -0.07 5.20
N GLN A 110 -14.85 0.88 4.40
CA GLN A 110 -13.87 1.87 4.84
C GLN A 110 -14.48 2.78 5.90
N ARG A 111 -13.71 3.16 6.91
CA ARG A 111 -14.16 4.09 7.95
C ARG A 111 -14.47 5.45 7.35
N THR A 112 -15.72 5.90 7.52
CA THR A 112 -16.17 7.27 7.24
C THR A 112 -16.84 7.84 8.49
N LEU A 113 -16.99 9.16 8.56
CA LEU A 113 -17.53 9.85 9.75
C LEU A 113 -18.98 9.45 10.13
N ALA A 114 -19.75 8.92 9.20
CA ALA A 114 -21.18 8.65 9.38
C ALA A 114 -21.54 7.17 9.62
N LEU A 115 -20.60 6.24 9.55
CA LEU A 115 -20.91 4.81 9.66
C LEU A 115 -20.78 4.34 11.11
N ARG A 116 -21.85 3.70 11.61
CA ARG A 116 -21.80 2.90 12.83
C ARG A 116 -21.17 1.54 12.50
N ALA A 117 -20.38 1.03 13.41
CA ALA A 117 -19.77 -0.28 13.30
C ALA A 117 -19.68 -0.95 14.68
N ASP A 118 -19.57 -2.27 14.65
CA ASP A 118 -19.28 -3.05 15.85
C ASP A 118 -17.78 -3.09 16.14
N TYR A 119 -16.97 -3.05 15.08
CA TYR A 119 -15.52 -3.12 15.17
C TYR A 119 -14.82 -2.19 14.17
N LEU A 120 -13.66 -1.69 14.58
CA LEU A 120 -12.73 -0.93 13.75
C LEU A 120 -11.39 -1.68 13.70
N LEU A 121 -10.97 -2.06 12.50
CA LEU A 121 -9.65 -2.61 12.22
C LEU A 121 -8.77 -1.50 11.68
N PHE A 122 -7.63 -1.24 12.30
CA PHE A 122 -6.65 -0.24 11.87
C PHE A 122 -5.24 -0.72 12.20
N GLY A 123 -4.21 -0.02 11.76
CA GLY A 123 -2.87 -0.50 12.04
C GLY A 123 -1.74 0.38 11.55
N ALA A 124 -0.55 -0.22 11.53
CA ALA A 124 0.67 0.45 11.09
C ALA A 124 1.49 -0.47 10.19
N LEU A 125 1.84 0.02 9.02
CA LEU A 125 2.77 -0.61 8.08
C LEU A 125 4.19 -0.53 8.65
N ARG A 126 4.85 -1.66 8.84
CA ARG A 126 6.19 -1.75 9.42
C ARG A 126 7.26 -2.00 8.38
N HIS A 127 6.93 -2.82 7.39
CA HIS A 127 7.80 -3.11 6.24
C HIS A 127 6.96 -3.12 4.97
N PHE A 128 7.46 -2.47 3.96
CA PHE A 128 6.98 -2.51 2.59
C PHE A 128 8.14 -2.09 1.69
N GLU A 129 9.11 -3.00 1.55
CA GLU A 129 10.41 -2.68 0.96
C GLU A 129 11.04 -3.88 0.26
N ALA A 130 11.85 -3.61 -0.77
CA ALA A 130 12.74 -4.57 -1.38
C ALA A 130 14.06 -4.60 -0.59
N ASP A 131 14.31 -5.69 0.14
CA ASP A 131 15.49 -5.88 1.00
C ASP A 131 16.64 -6.50 0.20
N TYR A 132 17.69 -5.74 -0.04
CA TYR A 132 18.89 -6.16 -0.76
C TYR A 132 20.03 -6.64 0.16
N ARG A 133 19.83 -6.69 1.48
CA ARG A 133 20.88 -7.06 2.44
C ARG A 133 21.42 -8.48 2.25
N ALA A 134 20.59 -9.38 1.74
CA ALA A 134 20.96 -10.76 1.45
C ALA A 134 21.51 -10.97 0.02
N GLY A 135 21.53 -9.92 -0.80
CA GLY A 135 22.00 -9.95 -2.19
C GLY A 135 20.93 -9.67 -3.22
N THR A 136 21.18 -10.13 -4.44
CA THR A 136 20.39 -9.91 -5.65
C THR A 136 19.96 -11.25 -6.25
N PRO A 137 18.68 -11.46 -6.60
CA PRO A 137 17.54 -10.55 -6.47
C PRO A 137 17.11 -10.31 -5.01
N PRO A 138 16.38 -9.19 -4.75
CA PRO A 138 16.01 -8.82 -3.39
C PRO A 138 14.93 -9.73 -2.80
N GLN A 139 14.82 -9.67 -1.46
CA GLN A 139 13.70 -10.23 -0.70
C GLN A 139 12.67 -9.11 -0.46
N ILE A 140 11.43 -9.30 -0.89
CA ILE A 140 10.37 -8.34 -0.61
C ILE A 140 9.78 -8.63 0.76
N ARG A 141 9.81 -7.62 1.63
CA ARG A 141 9.29 -7.69 3.00
C ARG A 141 8.03 -6.85 3.14
N VAL A 142 6.94 -7.47 3.53
CA VAL A 142 5.69 -6.79 3.90
C VAL A 142 5.35 -7.17 5.33
N ALA A 143 5.11 -6.18 6.20
CA ALA A 143 4.66 -6.41 7.56
C ALA A 143 3.74 -5.29 8.02
N VAL A 144 2.59 -5.65 8.59
CA VAL A 144 1.61 -4.73 9.15
C VAL A 144 1.21 -5.19 10.56
N ASP A 145 1.20 -4.27 11.51
CA ASP A 145 0.64 -4.47 12.84
C ASP A 145 -0.82 -4.02 12.80
N LEU A 146 -1.75 -4.94 13.03
CA LEU A 146 -3.18 -4.66 13.04
C LEU A 146 -3.74 -4.71 14.46
N GLN A 147 -4.70 -3.83 14.73
CA GLN A 147 -5.44 -3.75 15.98
C GLN A 147 -6.94 -3.75 15.68
N LEU A 148 -7.69 -4.55 16.42
CA LEU A 148 -9.14 -4.62 16.35
C LEU A 148 -9.73 -3.97 17.59
N LEU A 149 -10.52 -2.92 17.36
CA LEU A 149 -11.17 -2.10 18.37
C LEU A 149 -12.66 -2.42 18.40
N ARG A 150 -13.25 -2.59 19.57
CA ARG A 150 -14.70 -2.67 19.74
C ARG A 150 -15.32 -1.29 19.76
N MET A 151 -16.45 -1.14 19.05
CA MET A 151 -17.20 0.12 18.96
C MET A 151 -18.63 -0.07 19.51
N PRO A 152 -19.22 0.92 20.22
CA PRO A 152 -18.54 2.03 20.88
C PRO A 152 -17.80 1.56 22.14
N GLY A 153 -16.90 2.32 22.66
CA GLY A 153 -16.14 1.98 23.88
C GLY A 153 -14.64 2.17 23.67
N GLY A 154 -14.14 1.81 22.49
CA GLY A 154 -12.75 2.03 22.15
C GLY A 154 -11.77 0.99 22.72
N ASP A 155 -12.26 -0.14 23.22
CA ASP A 155 -11.41 -1.22 23.73
C ASP A 155 -10.70 -1.98 22.61
N ILE A 156 -9.38 -2.07 22.67
CA ILE A 156 -8.62 -2.98 21.80
C ILE A 156 -8.88 -4.40 22.25
N VAL A 157 -9.60 -5.17 21.43
CA VAL A 157 -9.95 -6.57 21.74
C VAL A 157 -8.92 -7.56 21.23
N ALA A 158 -8.13 -7.19 20.24
CA ALA A 158 -7.03 -8.00 19.73
C ALA A 158 -6.02 -7.17 18.96
N GLN A 159 -4.78 -7.65 18.94
CA GLN A 159 -3.71 -7.13 18.09
C GLN A 159 -2.87 -8.27 17.54
N ARG A 160 -2.38 -8.12 16.31
CA ARG A 160 -1.53 -9.11 15.66
C ARG A 160 -0.68 -8.49 14.57
N ARG A 161 0.55 -8.99 14.44
CA ARG A 161 1.42 -8.72 13.29
C ARG A 161 1.15 -9.74 12.20
N PHE A 162 1.00 -9.24 10.98
CA PHE A 162 0.92 -10.02 9.76
C PHE A 162 2.11 -9.67 8.89
N ALA A 163 2.88 -10.68 8.49
CA ALA A 163 4.09 -10.45 7.73
C ALA A 163 4.34 -11.58 6.72
N ALA A 164 4.94 -11.21 5.60
CA ALA A 164 5.43 -12.16 4.62
C ALA A 164 6.73 -11.66 4.00
N THR A 165 7.55 -12.61 3.55
CA THR A 165 8.75 -12.34 2.76
C THR A 165 8.69 -13.20 1.51
N VAL A 166 8.92 -12.59 0.34
CA VAL A 166 8.87 -13.23 -0.96
C VAL A 166 10.10 -12.80 -1.76
N PRO A 167 10.90 -13.73 -2.30
CA PRO A 167 12.00 -13.36 -3.17
C PRO A 167 11.45 -12.83 -4.51
N ALA A 168 12.06 -11.78 -5.05
CA ALA A 168 11.82 -11.41 -6.44
C ALA A 168 12.43 -12.47 -7.36
N SER A 169 11.77 -12.77 -8.47
CA SER A 169 12.26 -13.77 -9.43
C SER A 169 13.48 -13.28 -10.20
N GLN A 170 13.61 -11.97 -10.37
CA GLN A 170 14.71 -11.30 -11.06
C GLN A 170 14.97 -9.92 -10.43
N ASN A 171 16.14 -9.34 -10.70
CA ASN A 171 16.46 -7.96 -10.31
C ASN A 171 15.95 -6.96 -11.37
N SER A 172 14.63 -6.90 -11.54
CA SER A 172 13.96 -5.94 -12.42
C SER A 172 12.72 -5.38 -11.71
N VAL A 173 12.36 -4.13 -12.01
CA VAL A 173 11.20 -3.48 -11.35
C VAL A 173 9.92 -4.28 -11.49
N PRO A 174 9.54 -4.81 -12.68
CA PRO A 174 8.34 -5.65 -12.79
C PRO A 174 8.37 -6.87 -11.87
N ALA A 175 9.49 -7.62 -11.82
CA ALA A 175 9.62 -8.81 -10.99
C ALA A 175 9.62 -8.48 -9.48
N VAL A 176 10.15 -7.32 -9.11
CA VAL A 176 10.09 -6.79 -7.74
C VAL A 176 8.64 -6.44 -7.38
N VAL A 177 7.90 -5.78 -8.26
CA VAL A 177 6.48 -5.45 -8.05
C VAL A 177 5.62 -6.70 -7.94
N ASP A 178 5.81 -7.70 -8.79
CA ASP A 178 5.11 -8.99 -8.69
C ASP A 178 5.36 -9.66 -7.32
N ALA A 179 6.59 -9.55 -6.82
CA ALA A 179 6.92 -10.07 -5.49
C ALA A 179 6.32 -9.24 -4.35
N PHE A 180 6.18 -7.90 -4.50
CA PHE A 180 5.41 -7.06 -3.56
C PHE A 180 3.94 -7.49 -3.52
N ASP A 181 3.34 -7.69 -4.67
CA ASP A 181 1.95 -8.16 -4.78
C ASP A 181 1.78 -9.50 -4.05
N ALA A 182 2.62 -10.47 -4.36
CA ALA A 182 2.59 -11.78 -3.70
C ALA A 182 2.84 -11.70 -2.18
N ALA A 183 3.76 -10.83 -1.73
CA ALA A 183 4.05 -10.66 -0.31
C ALA A 183 2.89 -9.99 0.44
N ALA A 184 2.27 -8.96 -0.16
CA ALA A 184 1.11 -8.28 0.42
C ALA A 184 -0.08 -9.24 0.56
N HIS A 185 -0.38 -10.02 -0.47
CA HIS A 185 -1.42 -11.05 -0.42
C HIS A 185 -1.15 -12.09 0.67
N ARG A 186 0.07 -12.65 0.74
CA ARG A 186 0.44 -13.61 1.77
C ARG A 186 0.36 -13.05 3.18
N ALA A 187 0.74 -11.79 3.37
CA ALA A 187 0.64 -11.13 4.66
C ALA A 187 -0.82 -10.97 5.11
N LEU A 188 -1.73 -10.64 4.20
CA LEU A 188 -3.11 -10.28 4.56
C LEU A 188 -4.13 -11.43 4.46
N GLN A 189 -3.82 -12.53 3.79
CA GLN A 189 -4.76 -13.62 3.52
C GLN A 189 -5.45 -14.20 4.79
N ASP A 190 -4.75 -14.24 5.92
CA ASP A 190 -5.23 -14.82 7.17
C ASP A 190 -5.98 -13.80 8.06
N VAL A 191 -5.99 -12.52 7.69
CA VAL A 191 -6.65 -11.47 8.48
C VAL A 191 -8.15 -11.75 8.69
N PRO A 192 -8.94 -12.15 7.68
CA PRO A 192 -10.36 -12.42 7.89
C PRO A 192 -10.62 -13.55 8.89
N ALA A 193 -9.80 -14.60 8.86
CA ALA A 193 -9.90 -15.71 9.79
C ALA A 193 -9.53 -15.30 11.23
N TRP A 194 -8.47 -14.48 11.37
CA TRP A 194 -8.08 -13.93 12.66
C TRP A 194 -9.16 -13.01 13.24
N VAL A 195 -9.69 -12.05 12.48
CA VAL A 195 -10.78 -11.19 12.94
C VAL A 195 -11.96 -12.03 13.38
N ALA A 196 -12.38 -13.01 12.58
CA ALA A 196 -13.49 -13.90 12.91
C ALA A 196 -13.26 -14.72 14.20
N SER A 197 -12.00 -15.06 14.52
CA SER A 197 -11.68 -15.87 15.71
C SER A 197 -11.80 -15.09 17.02
N VAL A 198 -11.69 -13.76 16.98
CA VAL A 198 -11.76 -12.89 18.17
C VAL A 198 -13.13 -12.25 18.36
N LEU A 199 -14.01 -12.34 17.36
CA LEU A 199 -15.38 -11.85 17.51
C LEU A 199 -16.21 -12.85 18.34
N PRO A 200 -17.07 -12.36 19.25
CA PRO A 200 -17.98 -13.26 19.96
C PRO A 200 -18.85 -13.97 18.91
N ARG A 201 -18.89 -15.29 18.99
CA ARG A 201 -19.88 -16.06 18.23
C ARG A 201 -21.23 -15.60 18.73
N SER A 202 -22.02 -14.93 17.88
CA SER A 202 -23.37 -14.57 18.22
C SER A 202 -24.06 -15.84 18.70
N ALA A 203 -24.43 -15.90 19.99
CA ALA A 203 -25.34 -16.93 20.46
C ALA A 203 -26.56 -16.81 19.56
N ALA A 204 -26.89 -17.88 18.83
CA ALA A 204 -28.09 -17.95 18.03
C ALA A 204 -29.21 -17.45 18.93
N LYS A 205 -29.86 -16.33 18.54
CA LYS A 205 -31.03 -15.84 19.23
C LYS A 205 -32.05 -17.00 19.17
N GLN A 206 -32.15 -17.75 20.27
CA GLN A 206 -33.22 -18.77 20.40
C GLN A 206 -34.55 -18.04 20.24
N PRO A 207 -35.48 -18.62 19.47
CA PRO A 207 -36.77 -18.03 19.19
C PRO A 207 -37.63 -17.92 20.45
#